data_6eddd9cf77e0fa8f5d650bb336a20a9e
#
_entry.id   6eddd9cf77e0fa8f5d650bb336a20a9e
#
_cell.length_a   1.000
_cell.length_b   1.000
_cell.length_c   1.000
_cell.angle_alpha   90.00
_cell.angle_beta   90.00
_cell.angle_gamma   90.00
#
_symmetry.space_group_name_H-M   'P 1'
#
loop_
_entity.id
_entity.type
_entity.pdbx_description
1 polymer ?
#
loop_
_entity_poly.entity_id
_entity_poly.type
_entity_poly.pdbx_seq_one_letter_code
_entity_poly.pdbx_strand_id
1 'polypeptide(L)' 'MNNYKNELQNLKVGRFRVSPMSQARSGGGFDALVSISSGQGMASVDRVMRFTPRFRSARDAVRYARAEGLAWARAH' A
#
# COMPACT_ATOMS: atom_id res chain seq x y z
N MET A 1 0.80 -0.66 -19.43
CA MET A 1 1.70 -0.48 -19.22
C MET A 1 2.31 -0.33 -17.96
N ASN A 2 1.80 0.10 -17.06
CA ASN A 2 2.46 0.29 -15.84
C ASN A 2 2.07 -0.67 -14.78
N ASN A 3 1.49 -1.77 -15.14
CA ASN A 3 1.08 -2.74 -14.13
C ASN A 3 2.24 -3.40 -13.45
N TYR A 4 3.39 -3.41 -14.14
CA TYR A 4 4.53 -4.05 -13.52
C TYR A 4 4.95 -3.35 -12.25
N LYS A 5 4.60 -2.08 -12.10
CA LYS A 5 4.95 -1.38 -10.88
C LYS A 5 4.23 -1.93 -9.68
N ASN A 6 2.98 -2.30 -9.88
CA ASN A 6 2.22 -2.86 -8.77
C ASN A 6 2.77 -4.19 -8.33
N GLU A 7 3.22 -4.98 -9.29
CA GLU A 7 3.79 -6.26 -8.94
C GLU A 7 5.06 -6.11 -8.15
N LEU A 8 5.89 -5.14 -8.54
CA LEU A 8 7.13 -4.92 -7.85
C LEU A 8 6.91 -4.43 -6.43
N GLN A 9 5.76 -3.87 -6.15
CA GLN A 9 5.49 -3.29 -4.86
C GLN A 9 4.66 -4.17 -3.96
N ASN A 10 4.17 -5.30 -4.49
CA ASN A 10 3.45 -6.23 -3.65
C ASN A 10 4.44 -7.01 -2.81
N LEU A 11 4.19 -7.05 -1.53
CA LEU A 11 5.09 -7.69 -0.58
C LEU A 11 4.32 -8.72 0.20
N LYS A 12 5.00 -9.79 0.55
CA LYS A 12 4.38 -10.83 1.35
C LYS A 12 5.01 -10.84 2.72
N VAL A 13 4.20 -10.70 3.75
CA VAL A 13 4.65 -10.67 5.13
C VAL A 13 3.80 -11.66 5.90
N GLY A 14 4.35 -12.84 6.16
CA GLY A 14 3.58 -13.89 6.78
C GLY A 14 2.39 -14.24 5.91
N ARG A 15 1.20 -14.14 6.47
CA ARG A 15 -0.02 -14.43 5.73
C ARG A 15 -0.59 -13.21 5.02
N PHE A 16 0.07 -12.07 5.15
CA PHE A 16 -0.44 -10.83 4.56
C PHE A 16 0.23 -10.52 3.24
N ARG A 17 -0.55 -9.94 2.34
CA ARG A 17 -0.04 -9.36 1.12
C ARG A 17 -0.19 -7.85 1.26
N VAL A 18 0.91 -7.14 1.14
CA VAL A 18 0.95 -5.71 1.34
C VAL A 18 1.21 -5.03 0.01
N SER A 19 0.30 -4.16 -0.40
CA SER A 19 0.37 -3.49 -1.70
C SER A 19 0.36 -1.99 -1.50
N PRO A 20 1.53 -1.36 -1.40
CA PRO A 20 1.58 0.10 -1.25
C PRO A 20 1.24 0.79 -2.55
N MET A 21 0.59 1.95 -2.43
CA MET A 21 0.11 2.69 -3.58
C MET A 21 0.22 4.17 -3.34
N SER A 22 0.13 4.93 -4.41
CA SER A 22 0.00 6.37 -4.32
C SER A 22 -1.20 6.79 -5.15
N GLN A 23 -1.75 7.94 -4.80
CA GLN A 23 -2.87 8.48 -5.54
C GLN A 23 -2.69 9.98 -5.66
N ALA A 24 -2.70 10.49 -6.89
CA ALA A 24 -2.54 11.92 -7.12
C ALA A 24 -3.76 12.67 -6.60
N ARG A 25 -3.51 13.83 -6.02
CA ARG A 25 -4.58 14.69 -5.52
C ARG A 25 -4.81 15.83 -6.50
N SER A 26 -6.06 16.22 -6.64
CA SER A 26 -6.40 17.27 -7.59
C SER A 26 -5.75 18.61 -7.23
N GLY A 27 -5.49 18.86 -5.98
CA GLY A 27 -4.84 20.09 -5.57
C GLY A 27 -3.33 20.03 -5.54
N GLY A 28 -2.77 18.94 -6.03
CA GLY A 28 -1.32 18.75 -6.03
C GLY A 28 -0.90 17.77 -4.94
N GLY A 29 0.22 17.11 -5.19
CA GLY A 29 0.74 16.15 -4.25
C GLY A 29 0.12 14.78 -4.42
N PHE A 30 0.56 13.86 -3.57
CA PHE A 30 0.15 12.47 -3.63
C PHE A 30 -0.19 11.96 -2.26
N ASP A 31 -1.23 11.13 -2.19
CA ASP A 31 -1.58 10.42 -0.97
C ASP A 31 -0.89 9.08 -0.96
N ALA A 32 -0.58 8.60 0.22
CA ALA A 32 -0.04 7.26 0.41
C ALA A 32 -1.18 6.36 0.88
N LEU A 33 -1.29 5.20 0.24
CA LEU A 33 -2.27 4.21 0.60
C LEU A 33 -1.61 2.84 0.61
N VAL A 34 -2.19 1.92 1.35
CA VAL A 34 -1.74 0.54 1.31
C VAL A 34 -2.94 -0.37 1.38
N SER A 35 -2.92 -1.40 0.56
CA SER A 35 -3.93 -2.43 0.59
C SER A 35 -3.30 -3.65 1.25
N ILE A 36 -3.98 -4.21 2.22
CA ILE A 36 -3.49 -5.39 2.93
C ILE A 36 -4.56 -6.45 2.86
N SER A 37 -4.17 -7.62 2.39
CA SER A 37 -5.12 -8.71 2.27
C SER A 37 -4.53 -9.97 2.91
N SER A 38 -5.40 -10.83 3.38
CA SER A 38 -5.00 -12.11 3.94
C SER A 38 -6.11 -13.11 3.72
N GLY A 39 -5.74 -14.40 3.79
CA GLY A 39 -6.72 -15.45 3.62
C GLY A 39 -6.89 -15.85 2.18
N GLN A 40 -7.79 -16.77 1.95
CA GLN A 40 -8.04 -17.30 0.62
C GLN A 40 -9.52 -17.50 0.43
N GLY A 41 -9.97 -17.30 -0.81
CA GLY A 41 -11.34 -17.54 -1.13
C GLY A 41 -12.28 -16.73 -0.27
N MET A 42 -13.27 -17.39 0.28
CA MET A 42 -14.29 -16.70 1.06
C MET A 42 -13.79 -16.24 2.42
N ALA A 43 -12.64 -16.72 2.83
CA ALA A 43 -12.09 -16.32 4.12
C ALA A 43 -11.13 -15.15 4.00
N SER A 44 -10.99 -14.57 2.84
CA SER A 44 -10.05 -13.47 2.66
C SER A 44 -10.55 -12.20 3.34
N VAL A 45 -9.60 -11.41 3.79
CA VAL A 45 -9.88 -10.14 4.44
C VAL A 45 -9.03 -9.08 3.77
N ASP A 46 -9.69 -8.00 3.34
CA ASP A 46 -9.01 -6.90 2.69
C ASP A 46 -9.16 -5.65 3.52
N ARG A 47 -8.11 -4.87 3.56
CA ARG A 47 -8.12 -3.60 4.26
C ARG A 47 -7.33 -2.59 3.47
N VAL A 48 -7.87 -1.39 3.31
CA VAL A 48 -7.16 -0.30 2.66
C VAL A 48 -6.97 0.80 3.68
N MET A 49 -5.74 1.23 3.84
CA MET A 49 -5.42 2.32 4.76
C MET A 49 -4.91 3.50 3.95
N ARG A 50 -5.45 4.67 4.25
CA ARG A 50 -5.02 5.91 3.63
C ARG A 50 -4.33 6.72 4.71
N PHE A 51 -3.16 7.25 4.40
CA PHE A 51 -2.37 7.99 5.37
C PHE A 51 -2.55 9.48 5.19
N THR A 52 -2.42 10.21 6.30
CA THR A 52 -2.66 11.63 6.30
C THR A 52 -1.62 12.47 5.58
N PRO A 53 -0.34 12.21 5.72
CA PRO A 53 0.66 13.06 5.08
C PRO A 53 0.52 13.09 3.57
N ARG A 54 0.88 14.25 3.00
CA ARG A 54 0.87 14.43 1.56
C ARG A 54 2.32 14.47 1.09
N PHE A 55 2.57 13.89 -0.05
CA PHE A 55 3.93 13.75 -0.58
C PHE A 55 4.07 14.47 -1.90
N ARG A 56 5.28 14.88 -2.21
CA ARG A 56 5.55 15.59 -3.45
C ARG A 56 5.59 14.67 -4.65
N SER A 57 5.92 13.42 -4.44
CA SER A 57 6.05 12.49 -5.55
C SER A 57 5.34 11.19 -5.22
N ALA A 58 4.96 10.49 -6.28
CA ALA A 58 4.35 9.17 -6.11
C ALA A 58 5.33 8.22 -5.44
N ARG A 59 6.61 8.33 -5.77
CA ARG A 59 7.61 7.46 -5.18
C ARG A 59 7.66 7.64 -3.66
N ASP A 60 7.68 8.88 -3.20
CA ASP A 60 7.75 9.13 -1.76
C ASP A 60 6.50 8.60 -1.06
N ALA A 61 5.34 8.78 -1.68
CA ALA A 61 4.10 8.27 -1.10
C ALA A 61 4.13 6.76 -0.99
N VAL A 62 4.59 6.08 -2.04
CA VAL A 62 4.65 4.62 -2.04
C VAL A 62 5.65 4.13 -1.00
N ARG A 63 6.78 4.80 -0.86
CA ARG A 63 7.78 4.40 0.13
C ARG A 63 7.21 4.50 1.53
N TYR A 64 6.48 5.56 1.80
CA TYR A 64 5.86 5.73 3.10
C TYR A 64 4.80 4.65 3.33
N ALA A 65 3.96 4.42 2.33
CA ALA A 65 2.91 3.41 2.44
C ALA A 65 3.52 2.02 2.67
N ARG A 66 4.63 1.75 2.00
CA ARG A 66 5.30 0.47 2.15
C ARG A 66 5.80 0.29 3.58
N ALA A 67 6.47 1.31 4.12
CA ALA A 67 7.00 1.21 5.47
C ALA A 67 5.89 1.02 6.49
N GLU A 68 4.80 1.78 6.33
CA GLU A 68 3.71 1.67 7.27
C GLU A 68 2.97 0.34 7.12
N GLY A 69 2.79 -0.10 5.89
CA GLY A 69 2.12 -1.38 5.65
C GLY A 69 2.90 -2.55 6.21
N LEU A 70 4.22 -2.53 6.03
CA LEU A 70 5.05 -3.58 6.57
C LEU A 70 5.03 -3.59 8.09
N ALA A 71 5.08 -2.40 8.70
CA ALA A 71 5.04 -2.30 10.15
C ALA A 71 3.72 -2.87 10.67
N TRP A 72 2.62 -2.55 10.00
CA TRP A 72 1.33 -3.06 10.40
C TRP A 72 1.28 -4.59 10.30
N ALA A 73 1.74 -5.11 9.19
CA ALA A 73 1.68 -6.56 8.96
C ALA A 73 2.55 -7.32 9.96
N ARG A 74 3.67 -6.73 10.33
CA ARG A 74 4.56 -7.39 11.30
C ARG A 74 3.98 -7.36 12.70
N ALA A 75 3.14 -6.39 12.99
CA ALA A 75 2.55 -6.27 14.31
C ALA A 75 1.29 -7.11 14.46
N HIS A 76 0.77 -7.58 13.39
CA HIS A 76 -0.45 -8.38 13.39
C HIS A 76 -0.19 -9.76 12.83
#